data_8fcdfeab89b0ab8a02e6abb632dffc03
#
_entry.id   8fcdfeab89b0ab8a02e6abb632dffc03
#
_cell.length_a   1.000
_cell.length_b   1.000
_cell.length_c   1.000
_cell.angle_alpha   90.00
_cell.angle_beta   90.00
_cell.angle_gamma   90.00
#
_symmetry.space_group_name_H-M   'P 1'
#
loop_
_entity.id
_entity.type
_entity.pdbx_description
1 polymer ?
#
loop_
_entity_poly.entity_id
_entity_poly.type
_entity_poly.pdbx_seq_one_letter_code
_entity_poly.pdbx_strand_id
1 'polypeptide(L)'
;MRHRPDSRTGLRHHLRMPVLHALSLRTVPLLLALLLLPAWAAAQSAPAPAAPASAAAATGQETAPAVMPGTGDAWVDQHLADMGSYAQRYPDSFMDEVARYAGVRRGYVQALLQVHGWHAGDIYFACFWAQTLQLSCRDTVRAFSRDHHDGWQGVITRLSVAPDTAHLRALRHAIVASYDRWERPITLDALLRRQLGDHAQRLEAAREASEAAEAAVQAGL
;
A
#
# COMPACT_ATOMS: atom_id res chain seq x y z
N MET A 1 -65.21 13.49 -0.68
CA MET A 1 -65.08 14.59 0.31
C MET A 1 -63.62 14.77 0.56
N ARG A 2 -62.98 15.74 -0.12
CA ARG A 2 -62.63 17.08 0.39
C ARG A 2 -61.80 16.94 1.70
N HIS A 3 -60.48 17.26 1.78
CA HIS A 3 -59.89 18.57 1.61
C HIS A 3 -58.36 18.45 1.52
N ARG A 4 -57.74 19.13 0.55
CA ARG A 4 -56.46 19.84 0.69
C ARG A 4 -56.75 21.20 1.33
N PRO A 5 -55.83 21.91 1.95
CA PRO A 5 -54.97 22.90 1.29
C PRO A 5 -53.54 22.91 1.80
N ASP A 6 -52.52 23.15 0.94
CA ASP A 6 -51.92 24.44 0.56
C ASP A 6 -51.47 25.34 1.71
N SER A 7 -50.18 25.66 1.72
CA SER A 7 -49.59 26.99 1.64
C SER A 7 -48.15 27.01 2.12
N ARG A 8 -47.20 27.31 1.19
CA ARG A 8 -46.48 28.59 1.09
C ARG A 8 -45.60 28.94 2.29
N THR A 9 -44.38 29.20 2.12
CA THR A 9 -43.55 30.33 1.75
C THR A 9 -42.24 30.12 2.46
N GLY A 10 -41.10 30.04 1.91
CA GLY A 10 -40.29 31.10 1.29
C GLY A 10 -39.38 31.76 2.32
N LEU A 11 -38.12 31.54 2.26
CA LEU A 11 -37.14 32.62 2.52
C LEU A 11 -35.75 32.28 1.97
N ARG A 12 -35.41 33.01 0.94
CA ARG A 12 -34.03 33.15 0.46
C ARG A 12 -33.26 33.97 1.47
N HIS A 13 -32.09 33.53 1.90
CA HIS A 13 -31.08 34.44 2.36
C HIS A 13 -29.78 34.20 1.60
N HIS A 14 -29.56 35.11 0.65
CA HIS A 14 -28.26 35.50 0.17
C HIS A 14 -27.48 36.15 1.31
N LEU A 15 -26.25 35.74 1.49
CA LEU A 15 -25.17 36.55 2.07
C LEU A 15 -23.86 35.94 1.53
N ARG A 16 -23.39 36.51 0.44
CA ARG A 16 -22.31 37.50 0.30
C ARG A 16 -21.02 37.11 1.02
N MET A 17 -20.06 36.71 0.17
CA MET A 17 -18.63 36.79 0.45
C MET A 17 -18.23 38.19 0.93
N PRO A 18 -17.12 38.32 1.64
CA PRO A 18 -16.09 39.18 1.11
C PRO A 18 -14.73 38.51 0.93
N VAL A 19 -14.18 38.96 -0.14
CA VAL A 19 -12.85 38.91 -0.66
C VAL A 19 -11.90 39.76 0.21
N LEU A 20 -10.59 39.39 0.10
CA LEU A 20 -9.41 40.22 0.31
C LEU A 20 -8.81 40.27 1.73
N HIS A 21 -7.59 39.84 1.77
CA HIS A 21 -6.34 40.55 2.16
C HIS A 21 -5.31 39.48 2.52
N ALA A 22 -4.06 39.49 2.27
CA ALA A 22 -3.15 40.47 1.69
C ALA A 22 -1.84 39.75 1.38
N LEU A 23 -1.22 40.13 0.31
CA LEU A 23 0.19 39.85 0.05
C LEU A 23 1.05 40.37 1.20
N SER A 24 1.89 39.53 1.74
CA SER A 24 3.06 39.97 2.52
C SER A 24 4.33 39.46 1.82
N LEU A 25 4.85 40.28 0.94
CA LEU A 25 6.26 40.24 0.56
C LEU A 25 7.09 40.51 1.80
N ARG A 26 7.86 39.56 2.28
CA ARG A 26 9.01 39.81 3.14
C ARG A 26 10.28 39.48 2.38
N THR A 27 10.83 40.55 1.86
CA THR A 27 12.23 40.67 1.43
C THR A 27 13.14 40.44 2.62
N VAL A 28 14.06 39.50 2.52
CA VAL A 28 15.19 39.35 3.44
C VAL A 28 16.47 39.60 2.68
N PRO A 29 17.34 40.48 3.18
CA PRO A 29 18.50 40.97 2.44
C PRO A 29 19.63 39.96 2.40
N LEU A 30 20.30 40.01 1.27
CA LEU A 30 21.59 39.41 0.94
C LEU A 30 22.66 39.99 1.87
N LEU A 31 23.24 39.20 2.76
CA LEU A 31 24.50 39.54 3.43
C LEU A 31 25.61 38.64 2.91
N LEU A 32 26.43 39.30 2.10
CA LEU A 32 27.72 38.92 1.60
C LEU A 32 28.70 38.81 2.80
N ALA A 33 29.20 37.62 3.09
CA ALA A 33 30.38 37.46 3.97
C ALA A 33 31.42 36.64 3.22
N LEU A 34 32.36 37.38 2.70
CA LEU A 34 33.59 36.93 2.06
C LEU A 34 34.64 36.73 3.15
N LEU A 35 35.57 35.79 2.92
CA LEU A 35 36.92 35.61 3.54
C LEU A 35 36.97 34.79 4.84
N LEU A 36 37.59 33.61 4.73
CA LEU A 36 38.93 33.29 5.19
C LEU A 36 39.17 31.78 5.05
N LEU A 37 40.05 31.44 4.10
CA LEU A 37 40.65 30.09 3.99
C LEU A 37 41.84 30.02 4.91
N PRO A 38 42.08 28.98 5.71
CA PRO A 38 43.41 28.57 6.12
C PRO A 38 43.90 27.42 5.22
N ALA A 39 45.00 27.66 4.59
CA ALA A 39 45.84 26.65 3.96
C ALA A 39 46.35 25.67 5.00
N TRP A 40 46.01 24.40 4.87
CA TRP A 40 46.62 23.33 5.63
C TRP A 40 47.61 22.58 4.72
N ALA A 41 48.82 22.56 5.19
CA ALA A 41 50.01 21.99 4.60
C ALA A 41 49.85 20.50 4.26
N ALA A 42 50.25 20.16 3.05
CA ALA A 42 50.46 18.80 2.61
C ALA A 42 51.64 18.16 3.40
N ALA A 43 51.31 17.18 4.23
CA ALA A 43 52.31 16.23 4.70
C ALA A 43 52.28 15.01 3.79
N GLN A 44 53.27 14.91 2.91
CA GLN A 44 53.53 13.72 2.11
C GLN A 44 54.14 12.67 3.05
N SER A 45 53.35 11.63 3.35
CA SER A 45 53.84 10.42 3.98
C SER A 45 54.19 9.39 2.91
N ALA A 46 55.39 8.84 2.99
CA ALA A 46 55.98 7.87 2.11
C ALA A 46 55.15 6.57 1.99
N PRO A 47 55.26 5.82 0.86
CA PRO A 47 54.53 4.58 0.68
C PRO A 47 55.17 3.47 1.55
N ALA A 48 54.31 2.85 2.37
CA ALA A 48 54.58 1.61 3.07
C ALA A 48 54.46 0.41 2.11
N PRO A 49 55.25 -0.67 2.27
CA PRO A 49 55.23 -1.79 1.34
C PRO A 49 53.90 -2.55 1.39
N ALA A 50 53.46 -2.94 0.20
CA ALA A 50 52.24 -3.70 -0.04
C ALA A 50 52.28 -5.05 0.69
N ALA A 51 51.34 -5.23 1.62
CA ALA A 51 50.96 -6.55 2.11
C ALA A 51 50.04 -7.23 1.06
N PRO A 52 50.11 -8.57 0.90
CA PRO A 52 49.32 -9.25 -0.11
C PRO A 52 47.82 -9.07 0.16
N ALA A 53 47.10 -8.63 -0.86
CA ALA A 53 45.66 -8.55 -0.86
C ALA A 53 45.06 -9.95 -0.60
N SER A 54 44.64 -10.18 0.63
CA SER A 54 43.71 -11.26 0.92
C SER A 54 42.41 -10.93 0.18
N ALA A 55 42.11 -11.71 -0.85
CA ALA A 55 40.85 -11.67 -1.53
C ALA A 55 39.76 -12.01 -0.50
N ALA A 56 39.23 -10.98 0.17
CA ALA A 56 37.99 -11.11 0.88
C ALA A 56 36.89 -11.35 -0.19
N ALA A 57 36.53 -12.63 -0.31
CA ALA A 57 35.31 -13.00 -1.00
C ALA A 57 34.23 -12.09 -0.50
N ALA A 58 33.73 -11.21 -1.37
CA ALA A 58 32.46 -10.55 -1.16
C ALA A 58 31.39 -11.66 -1.13
N THR A 59 31.19 -12.22 0.05
CA THR A 59 29.93 -12.91 0.35
C THR A 59 28.88 -11.86 0.18
N GLY A 60 28.21 -11.89 -0.99
CA GLY A 60 26.96 -11.21 -1.19
C GLY A 60 26.07 -11.61 -0.03
N GLN A 61 25.95 -10.73 0.94
CA GLN A 61 24.92 -10.80 1.93
C GLN A 61 23.64 -10.56 1.13
N GLU A 62 23.08 -11.66 0.60
CA GLU A 62 21.69 -11.74 0.21
C GLU A 62 20.92 -11.35 1.46
N THR A 63 20.49 -10.11 1.50
CA THR A 63 19.66 -9.59 2.58
C THR A 63 18.43 -10.47 2.59
N ALA A 64 18.38 -11.41 3.54
CA ALA A 64 17.21 -12.23 3.73
C ALA A 64 15.99 -11.29 3.75
N PRO A 65 14.92 -11.59 3.01
CA PRO A 65 13.76 -10.72 3.00
C PRO A 65 13.34 -10.48 4.45
N ALA A 66 13.18 -9.20 4.81
CA ALA A 66 12.78 -8.84 6.16
C ALA A 66 11.52 -9.63 6.50
N VAL A 67 11.61 -10.48 7.52
CA VAL A 67 10.50 -11.34 7.94
C VAL A 67 9.38 -10.42 8.36
N MET A 68 8.29 -10.41 7.59
CA MET A 68 7.08 -9.69 7.97
C MET A 68 6.58 -10.23 9.32
N PRO A 69 6.17 -9.36 10.23
CA PRO A 69 5.52 -9.80 11.46
C PRO A 69 4.27 -10.62 11.12
N GLY A 70 4.19 -11.86 11.59
CA GLY A 70 3.14 -12.81 11.24
C GLY A 70 1.73 -12.36 11.60
N THR A 71 0.77 -12.69 10.74
CA THR A 71 -0.66 -12.45 10.96
C THR A 71 -1.29 -13.55 11.84
N GLY A 72 -0.58 -14.65 12.02
CA GLY A 72 -1.08 -15.87 12.65
C GLY A 72 -1.72 -16.86 11.68
N ASP A 73 -1.76 -16.54 10.40
CA ASP A 73 -2.21 -17.42 9.33
C ASP A 73 -1.09 -17.59 8.30
N ALA A 74 -0.46 -18.75 8.30
CA ALA A 74 0.71 -19.02 7.45
C ALA A 74 0.41 -18.89 5.95
N TRP A 75 -0.81 -19.20 5.51
CA TRP A 75 -1.21 -19.01 4.11
C TRP A 75 -1.29 -17.53 3.77
N VAL A 76 -1.86 -16.71 4.65
CA VAL A 76 -1.91 -15.25 4.48
C VAL A 76 -0.49 -14.69 4.46
N ASP A 77 0.34 -15.04 5.44
CA ASP A 77 1.72 -14.55 5.54
C ASP A 77 2.54 -14.84 4.28
N GLN A 78 2.41 -16.05 3.72
CA GLN A 78 3.06 -16.43 2.48
C GLN A 78 2.66 -15.52 1.30
N HIS A 79 1.36 -15.25 1.16
CA HIS A 79 0.88 -14.43 0.04
C HIS A 79 1.20 -12.95 0.23
N LEU A 80 1.23 -12.45 1.47
CA LEU A 80 1.67 -11.09 1.75
C LEU A 80 3.17 -10.89 1.44
N ALA A 81 4.00 -11.89 1.73
CA ALA A 81 5.42 -11.86 1.35
C ALA A 81 5.61 -11.83 -0.17
N ASP A 82 4.86 -12.67 -0.90
CA ASP A 82 4.87 -12.69 -2.36
C ASP A 82 4.36 -11.38 -2.98
N MET A 83 3.35 -10.73 -2.38
CA MET A 83 2.91 -9.38 -2.77
C MET A 83 4.02 -8.34 -2.62
N GLY A 84 4.92 -8.49 -1.66
CA GLY A 84 6.12 -7.67 -1.52
C GLY A 84 6.99 -7.72 -2.77
N SER A 85 7.25 -8.92 -3.27
CA SER A 85 8.01 -9.14 -4.51
C SER A 85 7.28 -8.62 -5.75
N TYR A 86 5.96 -8.78 -5.79
CA TYR A 86 5.13 -8.24 -6.86
C TYR A 86 5.18 -6.71 -6.91
N ALA A 87 5.00 -6.05 -5.77
CA ALA A 87 5.00 -4.60 -5.68
C ALA A 87 6.35 -3.95 -6.05
N GLN A 88 7.46 -4.65 -5.82
CA GLN A 88 8.77 -4.20 -6.28
C GLN A 88 8.86 -4.14 -7.81
N ARG A 89 8.23 -5.09 -8.49
CA ARG A 89 8.24 -5.18 -9.96
C ARG A 89 7.13 -4.35 -10.61
N TYR A 90 5.97 -4.28 -9.97
CA TYR A 90 4.77 -3.64 -10.49
C TYR A 90 4.12 -2.70 -9.46
N PRO A 91 4.83 -1.62 -9.02
CA PRO A 91 4.37 -0.76 -7.93
C PRO A 91 3.05 -0.07 -8.25
N ASP A 92 2.83 0.36 -9.48
CA ASP A 92 1.60 1.04 -9.87
C ASP A 92 0.40 0.10 -9.80
N SER A 93 0.53 -1.11 -10.33
CA SER A 93 -0.53 -2.13 -10.27
C SER A 93 -0.89 -2.49 -8.82
N PHE A 94 0.11 -2.63 -7.94
CA PHE A 94 -0.12 -2.84 -6.52
C PHE A 94 -0.86 -1.66 -5.86
N MET A 95 -0.40 -0.44 -6.11
CA MET A 95 -1.03 0.76 -5.53
C MET A 95 -2.47 0.94 -6.00
N ASP A 96 -2.75 0.66 -7.27
CA ASP A 96 -4.09 0.75 -7.85
C ASP A 96 -5.03 -0.33 -7.28
N GLU A 97 -4.52 -1.54 -7.07
CA GLU A 97 -5.25 -2.63 -6.41
C GLU A 97 -5.71 -2.23 -5.01
N VAL A 98 -4.77 -1.81 -4.15
CA VAL A 98 -5.10 -1.40 -2.78
C VAL A 98 -6.02 -0.18 -2.78
N ALA A 99 -5.76 0.82 -3.63
CA ALA A 99 -6.59 2.01 -3.69
C ALA A 99 -8.03 1.70 -4.08
N ARG A 100 -8.21 0.89 -5.11
CA ARG A 100 -9.52 0.56 -5.68
C ARG A 100 -10.33 -0.36 -4.78
N TYR A 101 -9.72 -1.45 -4.31
CA TYR A 101 -10.44 -2.53 -3.66
C TYR A 101 -10.45 -2.45 -2.14
N ALA A 102 -9.50 -1.75 -1.51
CA ALA A 102 -9.58 -1.40 -0.09
C ALA A 102 -10.17 0.01 0.16
N GLY A 103 -10.59 0.72 -0.89
CA GLY A 103 -11.29 2.00 -0.78
C GLY A 103 -10.45 3.14 -0.22
N VAL A 104 -9.13 3.17 -0.50
CA VAL A 104 -8.22 4.19 0.00
C VAL A 104 -7.66 5.06 -1.14
N ARG A 105 -7.26 6.28 -0.83
CA ARG A 105 -6.66 7.15 -1.85
C ARG A 105 -5.30 6.59 -2.30
N ARG A 106 -5.09 6.47 -3.62
CA ARG A 106 -3.84 5.98 -4.20
C ARG A 106 -2.60 6.71 -3.65
N GLY A 107 -2.66 8.03 -3.53
CA GLY A 107 -1.55 8.82 -2.95
C GLY A 107 -1.24 8.48 -1.49
N TYR A 108 -2.20 7.96 -0.72
CA TYR A 108 -1.94 7.46 0.63
C TYR A 108 -1.16 6.14 0.61
N VAL A 109 -1.54 5.22 -0.28
CA VAL A 109 -0.80 3.96 -0.49
C VAL A 109 0.62 4.25 -0.98
N GLN A 110 0.77 5.17 -1.92
CA GLN A 110 2.05 5.63 -2.42
C GLN A 110 2.93 6.21 -1.31
N ALA A 111 2.37 7.04 -0.43
CA ALA A 111 3.13 7.60 0.68
C ALA A 111 3.61 6.53 1.65
N LEU A 112 2.78 5.54 1.99
CA LEU A 112 3.20 4.41 2.82
C LEU A 112 4.36 3.63 2.19
N LEU A 113 4.24 3.30 0.91
CA LEU A 113 5.21 2.48 0.20
C LEU A 113 6.53 3.22 -0.05
N GLN A 114 6.47 4.44 -0.59
CA GLN A 114 7.64 5.15 -1.13
C GLN A 114 8.25 6.15 -0.15
N VAL A 115 7.47 6.74 0.74
CA VAL A 115 7.95 7.76 1.68
C VAL A 115 8.21 7.17 3.06
N HIS A 116 7.32 6.32 3.54
CA HIS A 116 7.41 5.73 4.87
C HIS A 116 8.07 4.35 4.89
N GLY A 117 8.41 3.80 3.72
CA GLY A 117 9.14 2.53 3.62
C GLY A 117 8.39 1.31 4.13
N TRP A 118 7.05 1.34 4.11
CA TRP A 118 6.25 0.20 4.51
C TRP A 118 6.39 -0.95 3.51
N HIS A 119 6.43 -2.17 4.01
CA HIS A 119 6.35 -3.34 3.15
C HIS A 119 4.97 -3.41 2.48
N ALA A 120 4.95 -3.78 1.21
CA ALA A 120 3.70 -3.85 0.45
C ALA A 120 2.70 -4.82 1.06
N GLY A 121 3.15 -5.98 1.56
CA GLY A 121 2.30 -6.93 2.26
C GLY A 121 1.65 -6.33 3.51
N ASP A 122 2.38 -5.52 4.29
CA ASP A 122 1.84 -4.85 5.47
C ASP A 122 0.79 -3.80 5.09
N ILE A 123 1.02 -3.05 4.01
CA ILE A 123 0.03 -2.10 3.47
C ILE A 123 -1.23 -2.83 3.04
N TYR A 124 -1.07 -3.92 2.29
CA TYR A 124 -2.19 -4.74 1.85
C TYR A 124 -2.98 -5.25 3.06
N PHE A 125 -2.30 -5.91 3.99
CA PHE A 125 -2.94 -6.45 5.19
C PHE A 125 -3.66 -5.36 5.98
N ALA A 126 -3.00 -4.23 6.29
CA ALA A 126 -3.59 -3.14 7.04
C ALA A 126 -4.91 -2.65 6.44
N CYS A 127 -4.95 -2.47 5.11
CA CYS A 127 -6.10 -1.87 4.45
C CYS A 127 -7.23 -2.88 4.21
N PHE A 128 -6.92 -4.08 3.73
CA PHE A 128 -7.95 -5.11 3.49
C PHE A 128 -8.49 -5.69 4.80
N TRP A 129 -7.62 -5.89 5.80
CA TRP A 129 -8.06 -6.33 7.13
C TRP A 129 -8.98 -5.31 7.79
N ALA A 130 -8.61 -4.02 7.75
CA ALA A 130 -9.47 -2.95 8.24
C ALA A 130 -10.85 -2.99 7.57
N GLN A 131 -10.90 -3.20 6.25
CA GLN A 131 -12.14 -3.29 5.51
C GLN A 131 -13.02 -4.45 6.00
N THR A 132 -12.44 -5.61 6.26
CA THR A 132 -13.23 -6.74 6.81
C THR A 132 -13.82 -6.42 8.19
N LEU A 133 -13.12 -5.63 8.99
CA LEU A 133 -13.54 -5.22 10.33
C LEU A 133 -14.40 -3.95 10.36
N GLN A 134 -14.74 -3.38 9.20
CA GLN A 134 -15.44 -2.10 9.07
C GLN A 134 -14.68 -0.93 9.74
N LEU A 135 -13.35 -1.03 9.80
CA LEU A 135 -12.44 0.00 10.27
C LEU A 135 -11.84 0.78 9.09
N SER A 136 -11.25 1.93 9.36
CA SER A 136 -10.48 2.61 8.31
C SER A 136 -9.07 2.01 8.20
N CYS A 137 -8.54 1.90 6.97
CA CYS A 137 -7.14 1.53 6.75
C CYS A 137 -6.19 2.41 7.58
N ARG A 138 -6.49 3.70 7.74
CA ARG A 138 -5.69 4.62 8.55
C ARG A 138 -5.60 4.24 10.02
N ASP A 139 -6.68 3.75 10.60
CA ASP A 139 -6.69 3.38 12.01
C ASP A 139 -5.82 2.13 12.23
N THR A 140 -5.88 1.17 11.33
CA THR A 140 -5.04 -0.02 11.36
C THR A 140 -3.57 0.32 11.11
N VAL A 141 -3.27 1.17 10.12
CA VAL A 141 -1.92 1.69 9.89
C VAL A 141 -1.39 2.42 11.13
N ARG A 142 -2.20 3.25 11.76
CA ARG A 142 -1.83 3.97 12.98
C ARG A 142 -1.59 3.03 14.16
N ALA A 143 -2.39 1.98 14.30
CA ALA A 143 -2.20 0.97 15.35
C ALA A 143 -0.87 0.24 15.16
N PHE A 144 -0.56 -0.20 13.95
CA PHE A 144 0.72 -0.84 13.62
C PHE A 144 1.90 0.12 13.81
N SER A 145 1.81 1.37 13.35
CA SER A 145 2.89 2.36 13.50
C SER A 145 3.21 2.70 14.96
N ARG A 146 2.26 2.56 15.86
CA ARG A 146 2.49 2.83 17.30
C ARG A 146 3.25 1.71 17.97
N ASP A 147 2.90 0.48 17.63
CA ASP A 147 3.45 -0.70 18.27
C ASP A 147 3.17 -1.94 17.41
N HIS A 148 4.23 -2.54 16.88
CA HIS A 148 4.18 -3.73 16.04
C HIS A 148 5.24 -4.78 16.41
N HIS A 149 5.85 -4.66 17.59
CA HIS A 149 6.90 -5.60 18.02
C HIS A 149 6.40 -7.04 18.14
N ASP A 150 5.11 -7.23 18.43
CA ASP A 150 4.44 -8.54 18.46
C ASP A 150 3.83 -8.94 17.11
N GLY A 151 4.20 -8.25 16.03
CA GLY A 151 3.64 -8.45 14.70
C GLY A 151 2.17 -8.10 14.58
N TRP A 152 1.57 -8.54 13.50
CA TRP A 152 0.16 -8.28 13.23
C TRP A 152 -0.79 -8.92 14.25
N GLN A 153 -0.44 -10.07 14.80
CA GLN A 153 -1.25 -10.69 15.87
C GLN A 153 -1.39 -9.75 17.06
N GLY A 154 -0.29 -9.14 17.52
CA GLY A 154 -0.33 -8.17 18.61
C GLY A 154 -1.13 -6.92 18.24
N VAL A 155 -1.01 -6.41 17.02
CA VAL A 155 -1.81 -5.28 16.54
C VAL A 155 -3.30 -5.61 16.53
N ILE A 156 -3.67 -6.77 16.00
CA ILE A 156 -5.07 -7.22 15.92
C ILE A 156 -5.72 -7.27 17.28
N THR A 157 -5.01 -7.78 18.29
CA THR A 157 -5.55 -7.89 19.66
C THR A 157 -5.83 -6.52 20.31
N ARG A 158 -5.17 -5.48 19.82
CA ARG A 158 -5.33 -4.10 20.30
C ARG A 158 -6.35 -3.28 19.49
N LEU A 159 -6.89 -3.83 18.41
CA LEU A 159 -7.95 -3.17 17.66
C LEU A 159 -9.27 -3.22 18.44
N SER A 160 -10.12 -2.24 18.20
CA SER A 160 -11.42 -2.10 18.89
C SER A 160 -12.43 -3.18 18.52
N VAL A 161 -12.20 -3.92 17.46
CA VAL A 161 -13.07 -4.98 16.95
C VAL A 161 -12.34 -6.32 17.02
N ALA A 162 -12.89 -7.27 17.77
CA ALA A 162 -12.36 -8.62 17.81
C ALA A 162 -12.70 -9.36 16.49
N PRO A 163 -11.71 -9.87 15.77
CA PRO A 163 -11.95 -10.61 14.54
C PRO A 163 -12.54 -12.00 14.81
N ASP A 164 -13.26 -12.52 13.84
CA ASP A 164 -13.76 -13.88 13.80
C ASP A 164 -13.32 -14.62 12.53
N THR A 165 -13.78 -15.86 12.37
CA THR A 165 -13.46 -16.69 11.20
C THR A 165 -14.04 -16.14 9.90
N ALA A 166 -15.09 -15.33 9.95
CA ALA A 166 -15.67 -14.71 8.75
C ALA A 166 -14.77 -13.59 8.23
N HIS A 167 -14.16 -12.80 9.10
CA HIS A 167 -13.21 -11.76 8.74
C HIS A 167 -11.96 -12.37 8.07
N LEU A 168 -11.41 -13.44 8.64
CA LEU A 168 -10.27 -14.12 8.04
C LEU A 168 -10.61 -14.73 6.69
N ARG A 169 -11.80 -15.31 6.54
CA ARG A 169 -12.28 -15.83 5.26
C ARG A 169 -12.42 -14.72 4.23
N ALA A 170 -13.00 -13.58 4.60
CA ALA A 170 -13.14 -12.43 3.72
C ALA A 170 -11.78 -11.91 3.22
N LEU A 171 -10.78 -11.81 4.12
CA LEU A 171 -9.41 -11.45 3.75
C LEU A 171 -8.81 -12.45 2.75
N ARG A 172 -8.92 -13.75 3.01
CA ARG A 172 -8.39 -14.79 2.13
C ARG A 172 -9.04 -14.74 0.73
N HIS A 173 -10.35 -14.52 0.66
CA HIS A 173 -11.05 -14.32 -0.60
C HIS A 173 -10.57 -13.04 -1.32
N ALA A 174 -10.31 -11.95 -0.60
CA ALA A 174 -9.75 -10.74 -1.18
C ALA A 174 -8.36 -10.97 -1.76
N ILE A 175 -7.51 -11.75 -1.09
CA ILE A 175 -6.18 -12.15 -1.59
C ILE A 175 -6.33 -12.91 -2.92
N VAL A 176 -7.19 -13.94 -2.97
CA VAL A 176 -7.43 -14.70 -4.22
C VAL A 176 -7.87 -13.77 -5.33
N ALA A 177 -8.84 -12.91 -5.06
CA ALA A 177 -9.36 -11.96 -6.06
C ALA A 177 -8.30 -10.95 -6.55
N SER A 178 -7.34 -10.55 -5.71
CA SER A 178 -6.23 -9.70 -6.14
C SER A 178 -5.29 -10.43 -7.08
N TYR A 179 -4.97 -11.69 -6.78
CA TYR A 179 -4.16 -12.52 -7.68
C TYR A 179 -4.84 -12.76 -9.03
N ASP A 180 -6.14 -12.99 -9.03
CA ASP A 180 -6.93 -13.14 -10.27
C ASP A 180 -6.84 -11.87 -11.13
N ARG A 181 -6.99 -10.68 -10.53
CA ARG A 181 -6.88 -9.40 -11.24
C ARG A 181 -5.48 -9.08 -11.73
N TRP A 182 -4.46 -9.61 -11.08
CA TRP A 182 -3.06 -9.52 -11.52
C TRP A 182 -2.67 -10.62 -12.51
N GLU A 183 -3.62 -11.49 -12.87
CA GLU A 183 -3.39 -12.65 -13.75
C GLU A 183 -2.24 -13.54 -13.25
N ARG A 184 -2.15 -13.68 -11.92
CA ARG A 184 -1.11 -14.46 -11.26
C ARG A 184 -1.65 -15.77 -10.72
N PRO A 185 -0.90 -16.87 -10.86
CA PRO A 185 -1.28 -18.14 -10.28
C PRO A 185 -1.31 -18.03 -8.74
N ILE A 186 -2.31 -18.65 -8.13
CA ILE A 186 -2.43 -18.77 -6.68
C ILE A 186 -2.75 -20.20 -6.28
N THR A 187 -2.09 -20.67 -5.20
CA THR A 187 -2.37 -21.99 -4.65
C THR A 187 -3.44 -21.89 -3.56
N LEU A 188 -4.61 -22.44 -3.86
CA LEU A 188 -5.70 -22.51 -2.89
C LEU A 188 -5.47 -23.66 -1.89
N ASP A 189 -5.65 -23.39 -0.61
CA ASP A 189 -5.67 -24.45 0.39
C ASP A 189 -6.97 -25.28 0.33
N ALA A 190 -7.08 -26.32 1.16
CA ALA A 190 -8.23 -27.22 1.14
C ALA A 190 -9.56 -26.50 1.46
N LEU A 191 -9.52 -25.46 2.31
CA LEU A 191 -10.70 -24.69 2.68
C LEU A 191 -11.14 -23.80 1.52
N LEU A 192 -10.21 -23.04 0.94
CA LEU A 192 -10.47 -22.17 -0.21
C LEU A 192 -10.95 -22.96 -1.42
N ARG A 193 -10.37 -24.15 -1.70
CA ARG A 193 -10.86 -25.01 -2.78
C ARG A 193 -12.32 -25.41 -2.59
N ARG A 194 -12.74 -25.67 -1.36
CA ARG A 194 -14.17 -25.97 -1.09
C ARG A 194 -15.07 -24.76 -1.23
N GLN A 195 -14.58 -23.58 -0.85
CA GLN A 195 -15.35 -22.33 -0.89
C GLN A 195 -15.43 -21.73 -2.31
N LEU A 196 -14.39 -21.94 -3.10
CA LEU A 196 -14.21 -21.43 -4.45
C LEU A 196 -14.11 -22.57 -5.48
N GLY A 197 -14.98 -23.57 -5.36
CA GLY A 197 -14.93 -24.80 -6.16
C GLY A 197 -15.00 -24.59 -7.66
N ASP A 198 -15.56 -23.47 -8.11
CA ASP A 198 -15.67 -23.05 -9.50
C ASP A 198 -14.57 -22.05 -9.93
N HIS A 199 -13.57 -21.79 -9.09
CA HIS A 199 -12.55 -20.76 -9.34
C HIS A 199 -11.81 -20.99 -10.67
N ALA A 200 -11.38 -22.21 -10.94
CA ALA A 200 -10.67 -22.54 -12.18
C ALA A 200 -11.54 -22.31 -13.42
N GLN A 201 -12.82 -22.71 -13.36
CA GLN A 201 -13.75 -22.50 -14.47
C GLN A 201 -14.03 -21.01 -14.71
N ARG A 202 -14.15 -20.21 -13.64
CA ARG A 202 -14.33 -18.76 -13.76
C ARG A 202 -13.12 -18.06 -14.36
N LEU A 203 -11.91 -18.49 -14.01
CA LEU A 203 -10.69 -17.95 -14.61
C LEU A 203 -10.60 -18.28 -16.09
N GLU A 204 -10.92 -19.50 -16.48
CA GLU A 204 -10.93 -19.91 -17.90
C GLU A 204 -11.95 -19.10 -18.69
N ALA A 205 -13.18 -19.01 -18.20
CA ALA A 205 -14.21 -18.20 -18.84
C ALA A 205 -13.83 -16.71 -18.94
N ALA A 206 -13.11 -16.17 -17.97
CA ALA A 206 -12.62 -14.80 -18.01
C ALA A 206 -11.53 -14.60 -19.07
N ARG A 207 -10.63 -15.58 -19.25
CA ARG A 207 -9.61 -15.56 -20.32
C ARG A 207 -10.25 -15.63 -21.70
N GLU A 208 -11.16 -16.57 -21.91
CA GLU A 208 -11.89 -16.72 -23.17
C GLU A 208 -12.65 -15.42 -23.54
N ALA A 209 -13.29 -14.79 -22.55
CA ALA A 209 -13.97 -13.52 -22.76
C ALA A 209 -13.00 -12.37 -23.10
N SER A 210 -11.82 -12.34 -22.49
CA SER A 210 -10.79 -11.33 -22.78
C SER A 210 -10.24 -11.51 -24.20
N GLU A 211 -9.90 -12.75 -24.58
CA GLU A 211 -9.42 -13.08 -25.92
C GLU A 211 -10.46 -12.76 -27.00
N ALA A 212 -11.72 -13.05 -26.74
CA ALA A 212 -12.81 -12.70 -27.65
C ALA A 212 -12.99 -11.19 -27.81
N ALA A 213 -12.85 -10.42 -26.71
CA ALA A 213 -12.92 -8.98 -26.75
C ALA A 213 -11.75 -8.35 -27.53
N GLU A 214 -10.54 -8.87 -27.33
CA GLU A 214 -9.37 -8.42 -28.09
C GLU A 214 -9.50 -8.74 -29.58
N ALA A 215 -9.98 -9.91 -29.93
CA ALA A 215 -10.23 -10.31 -31.31
C ALA A 215 -11.29 -9.40 -31.97
N ALA A 216 -12.35 -9.03 -31.24
CA ALA A 216 -13.38 -8.12 -31.74
C ALA A 216 -12.82 -6.71 -32.02
N VAL A 217 -11.97 -6.19 -31.12
CA VAL A 217 -11.29 -4.91 -31.33
C VAL A 217 -10.37 -4.93 -32.54
N GLN A 218 -9.61 -6.03 -32.73
CA GLN A 218 -8.74 -6.21 -33.90
C GLN A 218 -9.52 -6.35 -35.22
N ALA A 219 -10.71 -6.92 -35.17
CA ALA A 219 -11.59 -7.05 -36.33
C ALA A 219 -12.33 -5.73 -36.68
N GLY A 220 -12.19 -4.67 -35.87
CA GLY A 220 -12.82 -3.37 -36.12
C GLY A 220 -14.32 -3.34 -35.84
N LEU A 221 -14.81 -4.21 -34.97
CA LEU A 221 -16.20 -4.28 -34.51
C LEU A 221 -16.46 -3.40 -33.30
#